data_aa2645d5a350bd2baad71c388f921ed8
#
_entry.id   aa2645d5a350bd2baad71c388f921ed8
#
_cell.length_a   1.000
_cell.length_b   1.000
_cell.length_c   1.000
_cell.angle_alpha   90.00
_cell.angle_beta   90.00
_cell.angle_gamma   90.00
#
_symmetry.space_group_name_H-M   'P 1'
#
loop_
_entity.id
_entity.type
_entity.pdbx_description
1 polymer ?
#
loop_
_entity_poly.entity_id
_entity_poly.type
_entity_poly.pdbx_seq_one_letter_code
_entity_poly.pdbx_strand_id
1 'polypeptide(L)'
;MVEILCPHCEEEIELEDDASGEFACPYCEGEFEWNINSTVQEMDPEMYDPPVGGGAALRWTMGLIITIVGFGVMLVSLVGVFFGSQLSVAESDIGSGTGLGAGVIIFSILIGLFGLALAIAGIGAIRRNFAAFIACAVLSLLGTLGGIGQIFELGFQIDAILGLLFWAAMVAGHSFVLFTPRGRMMWME
;
A
#
# COMPACT_ATOMS: atom_id res chain seq x y z
N MET A 1 36.78 22.43 17.65
CA MET A 1 37.61 22.14 16.45
C MET A 1 36.86 21.10 15.64
N VAL A 2 36.68 21.34 14.37
CA VAL A 2 36.03 20.46 13.42
C VAL A 2 37.08 19.85 12.49
N GLU A 3 37.08 18.53 12.37
CA GLU A 3 37.92 17.81 11.42
C GLU A 3 37.17 17.68 10.08
N ILE A 4 37.80 18.12 8.99
CA ILE A 4 37.25 18.02 7.63
C ILE A 4 38.25 17.37 6.70
N LEU A 5 37.78 16.74 5.62
CA LEU A 5 38.62 16.22 4.56
C LEU A 5 38.82 17.29 3.49
N CYS A 6 40.07 17.51 3.07
CA CYS A 6 40.35 18.40 1.97
C CYS A 6 39.76 17.88 0.66
N PRO A 7 38.99 18.68 -0.10
CA PRO A 7 38.37 18.23 -1.34
C PRO A 7 39.35 17.94 -2.48
N HIS A 8 40.63 18.35 -2.32
CA HIS A 8 41.68 18.19 -3.34
C HIS A 8 42.62 17.02 -3.08
N CYS A 9 42.96 16.73 -1.81
CA CYS A 9 43.95 15.70 -1.46
C CYS A 9 43.42 14.66 -0.47
N GLU A 10 42.19 14.81 0.03
CA GLU A 10 41.53 13.91 0.99
C GLU A 10 42.27 13.78 2.35
N GLU A 11 43.23 14.67 2.66
CA GLU A 11 43.88 14.73 3.96
C GLU A 11 43.00 15.45 4.98
N GLU A 12 43.09 15.03 6.25
CA GLU A 12 42.33 15.60 7.36
C GLU A 12 42.93 16.98 7.76
N ILE A 13 42.04 17.98 7.88
CA ILE A 13 42.39 19.35 8.28
C ILE A 13 41.53 19.72 9.49
N GLU A 14 42.18 20.26 10.54
CA GLU A 14 41.50 20.80 11.71
C GLU A 14 41.17 22.28 11.48
N LEU A 15 39.89 22.65 11.59
CA LEU A 15 39.45 24.03 11.59
C LEU A 15 38.80 24.40 12.93
N GLU A 16 38.76 25.70 13.23
CA GLU A 16 38.03 26.20 14.39
C GLU A 16 36.51 26.00 14.18
N ASP A 17 35.77 25.84 15.28
CA ASP A 17 34.35 25.53 15.24
C ASP A 17 33.49 26.61 14.56
N ASP A 18 33.98 27.84 14.50
CA ASP A 18 33.35 29.00 13.86
C ASP A 18 34.04 29.45 12.56
N ALA A 19 34.97 28.62 12.03
CA ALA A 19 35.70 28.94 10.81
C ALA A 19 34.74 28.98 9.62
N SER A 20 34.79 30.07 8.86
CA SER A 20 34.05 30.25 7.61
C SER A 20 34.84 31.11 6.64
N GLY A 21 34.77 30.80 5.35
CA GLY A 21 35.45 31.53 4.29
C GLY A 21 36.33 30.66 3.42
N GLU A 22 37.27 31.32 2.72
CA GLU A 22 38.27 30.67 1.86
C GLU A 22 39.47 30.21 2.68
N PHE A 23 39.85 28.97 2.54
CA PHE A 23 40.96 28.33 3.21
C PHE A 23 41.88 27.68 2.19
N ALA A 24 43.22 27.72 2.46
CA ALA A 24 44.18 26.96 1.70
C ALA A 24 44.59 25.70 2.48
N CYS A 25 44.58 24.57 1.81
CA CYS A 25 44.98 23.30 2.41
C CYS A 25 46.49 23.32 2.73
N PRO A 26 46.94 23.02 3.98
CA PRO A 26 48.36 23.01 4.34
C PRO A 26 49.15 21.88 3.66
N TYR A 27 48.48 20.86 3.10
CA TYR A 27 49.14 19.71 2.48
C TYR A 27 49.27 19.80 0.96
N CYS A 28 48.28 20.39 0.25
CA CYS A 28 48.28 20.47 -1.21
C CYS A 28 48.18 21.90 -1.77
N GLU A 29 48.12 22.91 -0.90
CA GLU A 29 47.96 24.33 -1.23
C GLU A 29 46.68 24.63 -2.06
N GLY A 30 45.78 23.66 -2.19
CA GLY A 30 44.49 23.85 -2.87
C GLY A 30 43.56 24.75 -2.06
N GLU A 31 43.02 25.78 -2.71
CA GLU A 31 42.05 26.69 -2.10
C GLU A 31 40.66 26.03 -2.11
N PHE A 32 39.93 26.10 -1.00
CA PHE A 32 38.54 25.63 -0.87
C PHE A 32 37.77 26.56 0.04
N GLU A 33 36.48 26.63 -0.21
CA GLU A 33 35.57 27.43 0.60
C GLU A 33 34.89 26.53 1.65
N TRP A 34 34.96 26.93 2.93
CA TRP A 34 34.28 26.28 4.03
C TRP A 34 33.29 27.23 4.68
N ASN A 35 32.02 26.83 4.75
CA ASN A 35 30.99 27.63 5.36
C ASN A 35 30.09 26.76 6.22
N ILE A 36 30.32 26.73 7.54
CA ILE A 36 29.52 26.01 8.51
C ILE A 36 28.06 26.52 8.52
N ASN A 37 27.86 27.80 8.19
CA ASN A 37 26.49 28.38 8.11
C ASN A 37 25.71 27.89 6.90
N SER A 38 26.33 27.28 5.89
CA SER A 38 25.59 26.65 4.77
C SER A 38 25.16 25.22 5.03
N THR A 39 25.67 24.55 6.09
CA THR A 39 25.16 23.23 6.53
C THR A 39 23.98 23.34 7.48
N VAL A 40 23.80 24.49 8.14
CA VAL A 40 22.55 24.92 8.70
C VAL A 40 21.93 25.92 7.70
N GLN A 41 21.57 25.44 6.52
CA GLN A 41 20.48 26.10 5.83
C GLN A 41 19.37 26.17 6.86
N GLU A 42 19.13 27.35 7.45
CA GLU A 42 17.81 27.69 7.98
C GLU A 42 16.88 27.37 6.82
N MET A 43 16.36 26.13 6.86
CA MET A 43 15.27 25.73 5.97
C MET A 43 14.22 26.78 6.24
N ASP A 44 14.04 27.67 5.26
CA ASP A 44 13.02 28.70 5.30
C ASP A 44 11.77 28.04 5.87
N PRO A 45 11.25 28.45 7.03
CA PRO A 45 10.09 27.83 7.64
C PRO A 45 8.87 27.85 6.69
N GLU A 46 8.88 28.69 5.65
CA GLU A 46 7.90 28.66 4.57
C GLU A 46 8.15 27.55 3.53
N MET A 47 9.35 26.94 3.48
CA MET A 47 9.66 25.82 2.57
C MET A 47 9.64 24.46 3.30
N TYR A 48 9.48 24.46 4.62
CA TYR A 48 9.11 23.28 5.38
C TYR A 48 7.62 23.04 5.19
N ASP A 49 7.27 22.37 4.10
CA ASP A 49 5.99 21.63 4.07
C ASP A 49 6.09 20.59 5.20
N PRO A 50 5.41 20.80 6.34
CA PRO A 50 5.38 19.77 7.37
C PRO A 50 4.89 18.50 6.69
N PRO A 51 5.45 17.33 7.00
CA PRO A 51 4.95 16.08 6.45
C PRO A 51 3.45 16.09 6.68
N VAL A 52 2.71 16.17 5.58
CA VAL A 52 1.26 16.26 5.63
C VAL A 52 0.86 14.99 6.34
N GLY A 53 0.41 15.09 7.59
CA GLY A 53 0.06 13.97 8.47
C GLY A 53 -1.09 13.10 7.94
N GLY A 54 -1.14 12.91 6.64
CA GLY A 54 -2.09 12.10 5.89
C GLY A 54 -1.65 10.66 5.67
N GLY A 55 -0.38 10.33 5.87
CA GLY A 55 0.13 8.98 5.59
C GLY A 55 -0.46 7.94 6.52
N ALA A 56 -0.47 8.22 7.81
CA ALA A 56 -1.12 7.35 8.77
C ALA A 56 -2.63 7.24 8.49
N ALA A 57 -3.30 8.34 8.19
CA ALA A 57 -4.72 8.34 7.85
C ALA A 57 -5.01 7.55 6.58
N LEU A 58 -4.21 7.73 5.52
CA LEU A 58 -4.36 6.97 4.26
C LEU A 58 -4.18 5.47 4.48
N ARG A 59 -3.15 5.05 5.23
CA ARG A 59 -2.89 3.65 5.56
C ARG A 59 -4.03 3.04 6.38
N TRP A 60 -4.50 3.77 7.41
CA TRP A 60 -5.62 3.35 8.24
C TRP A 60 -6.91 3.20 7.43
N THR A 61 -7.24 4.20 6.61
CA THR A 61 -8.47 4.16 5.80
C THR A 61 -8.43 3.04 4.77
N MET A 62 -7.33 2.88 4.03
CA MET A 62 -7.20 1.79 3.04
C MET A 62 -7.23 0.41 3.71
N GLY A 63 -6.46 0.21 4.78
CA GLY A 63 -6.45 -1.06 5.50
C GLY A 63 -7.80 -1.39 6.14
N LEU A 64 -8.49 -0.40 6.70
CA LEU A 64 -9.82 -0.57 7.28
C LEU A 64 -10.87 -0.95 6.22
N ILE A 65 -10.87 -0.25 5.08
CA ILE A 65 -11.79 -0.56 3.97
C ILE A 65 -11.59 -1.99 3.49
N ILE A 66 -10.35 -2.42 3.24
CA ILE A 66 -10.05 -3.78 2.79
C ILE A 66 -10.47 -4.81 3.85
N THR A 67 -10.24 -4.53 5.13
CA THR A 67 -10.65 -5.40 6.23
C THR A 67 -12.18 -5.57 6.27
N ILE A 68 -12.92 -4.47 6.18
CA ILE A 68 -14.40 -4.49 6.18
C ILE A 68 -14.93 -5.26 4.96
N VAL A 69 -14.37 -5.00 3.77
CA VAL A 69 -14.74 -5.73 2.54
C VAL A 69 -14.44 -7.21 2.69
N GLY A 70 -13.27 -7.59 3.22
CA GLY A 70 -12.91 -8.98 3.46
C GLY A 70 -13.88 -9.70 4.39
N PHE A 71 -14.26 -9.08 5.51
CA PHE A 71 -15.27 -9.62 6.40
C PHE A 71 -16.66 -9.71 5.74
N GLY A 72 -17.06 -8.70 4.95
CA GLY A 72 -18.32 -8.72 4.20
C GLY A 72 -18.37 -9.89 3.22
N VAL A 73 -17.30 -10.10 2.45
CA VAL A 73 -17.18 -11.25 1.52
C VAL A 73 -17.26 -12.58 2.26
N MET A 74 -16.60 -12.69 3.43
CA MET A 74 -16.68 -13.90 4.26
C MET A 74 -18.11 -14.16 4.76
N LEU A 75 -18.84 -13.14 5.20
CA LEU A 75 -20.24 -13.29 5.62
C LEU A 75 -21.16 -13.75 4.47
N VAL A 76 -20.99 -13.15 3.29
CA VAL A 76 -21.73 -13.57 2.08
C VAL A 76 -21.43 -15.02 1.73
N SER A 77 -20.18 -15.45 1.87
CA SER A 77 -19.79 -16.84 1.63
C SER A 77 -20.47 -17.83 2.59
N LEU A 78 -20.64 -17.48 3.86
CA LEU A 78 -21.37 -18.31 4.84
C LEU A 78 -22.84 -18.49 4.42
N VAL A 79 -23.48 -17.42 3.93
CA VAL A 79 -24.84 -17.49 3.38
C VAL A 79 -24.87 -18.43 2.16
N GLY A 80 -23.90 -18.33 1.27
CA GLY A 80 -23.76 -19.20 0.10
C GLY A 80 -23.59 -20.69 0.47
N VAL A 81 -22.79 -20.99 1.49
CA VAL A 81 -22.65 -22.36 2.02
C VAL A 81 -24.00 -22.87 2.57
N PHE A 82 -24.71 -22.03 3.33
CA PHE A 82 -26.04 -22.40 3.85
C PHE A 82 -27.04 -22.70 2.73
N PHE A 83 -27.14 -21.82 1.72
CA PHE A 83 -28.03 -22.06 0.57
C PHE A 83 -27.62 -23.29 -0.23
N GLY A 84 -26.36 -23.51 -0.47
CA GLY A 84 -25.84 -24.69 -1.16
C GLY A 84 -26.16 -25.97 -0.42
N SER A 85 -26.14 -25.98 0.94
CA SER A 85 -26.56 -27.14 1.73
C SER A 85 -28.05 -27.43 1.58
N GLN A 86 -28.91 -26.42 1.59
CA GLN A 86 -30.34 -26.60 1.37
C GLN A 86 -30.64 -27.15 -0.03
N LEU A 87 -29.92 -26.63 -1.04
CA LEU A 87 -30.05 -27.10 -2.41
C LEU A 87 -29.62 -28.57 -2.56
N SER A 88 -28.51 -28.98 -1.92
CA SER A 88 -28.06 -30.38 -1.90
C SER A 88 -29.07 -31.33 -1.30
N VAL A 89 -29.76 -30.93 -0.22
CA VAL A 89 -30.84 -31.71 0.40
C VAL A 89 -32.03 -31.85 -0.58
N ALA A 90 -32.47 -30.73 -1.17
CA ALA A 90 -33.54 -30.73 -2.15
C ALA A 90 -33.22 -31.60 -3.38
N GLU A 91 -31.99 -31.60 -3.88
CA GLU A 91 -31.54 -32.48 -4.98
C GLU A 91 -31.63 -33.96 -4.62
N SER A 92 -31.27 -34.32 -3.38
CA SER A 92 -31.38 -35.71 -2.91
C SER A 92 -32.82 -36.18 -2.82
N ASP A 93 -33.72 -35.32 -2.37
CA ASP A 93 -35.16 -35.65 -2.23
C ASP A 93 -35.86 -35.88 -3.59
N ILE A 94 -35.43 -35.13 -4.63
CA ILE A 94 -35.99 -35.29 -6.00
C ILE A 94 -35.21 -36.33 -6.84
N GLY A 95 -34.13 -36.88 -6.33
CA GLY A 95 -33.27 -37.83 -7.05
C GLY A 95 -32.59 -37.25 -8.27
N SER A 96 -32.45 -35.89 -8.33
CA SER A 96 -31.93 -35.22 -9.54
C SER A 96 -30.40 -35.30 -9.68
N GLY A 97 -29.66 -35.51 -8.62
CA GLY A 97 -28.21 -35.75 -8.63
C GLY A 97 -27.35 -34.78 -9.45
N THR A 98 -27.82 -33.52 -9.68
CA THR A 98 -27.12 -32.55 -10.55
C THR A 98 -25.80 -32.05 -9.97
N GLY A 99 -25.59 -32.19 -8.65
CA GLY A 99 -24.41 -31.72 -7.96
C GLY A 99 -24.31 -30.19 -7.82
N LEU A 100 -25.37 -29.48 -8.15
CA LEU A 100 -25.45 -28.01 -8.12
C LEU A 100 -25.24 -27.50 -6.70
N GLY A 101 -25.86 -28.12 -5.70
CA GLY A 101 -25.72 -27.76 -4.30
C GLY A 101 -24.27 -27.89 -3.82
N ALA A 102 -23.59 -28.99 -4.17
CA ALA A 102 -22.16 -29.18 -3.88
C ALA A 102 -21.29 -28.14 -4.57
N GLY A 103 -21.59 -27.80 -5.82
CA GLY A 103 -20.88 -26.76 -6.57
C GLY A 103 -21.00 -25.39 -5.90
N VAL A 104 -22.19 -25.02 -5.45
CA VAL A 104 -22.44 -23.76 -4.71
C VAL A 104 -21.65 -23.74 -3.39
N ILE A 105 -21.60 -24.84 -2.65
CA ILE A 105 -20.83 -24.94 -1.41
C ILE A 105 -19.35 -24.71 -1.68
N ILE A 106 -18.75 -25.44 -2.63
CA ILE A 106 -17.31 -25.34 -2.96
C ILE A 106 -16.97 -23.91 -3.38
N PHE A 107 -17.76 -23.33 -4.28
CA PHE A 107 -17.55 -21.95 -4.75
C PHE A 107 -17.65 -20.93 -3.62
N SER A 108 -18.63 -21.09 -2.73
CA SER A 108 -18.78 -20.22 -1.56
C SER A 108 -17.59 -20.33 -0.59
N ILE A 109 -17.06 -21.54 -0.35
CA ILE A 109 -15.86 -21.72 0.47
C ILE A 109 -14.66 -20.99 -0.14
N LEU A 110 -14.44 -21.08 -1.45
CA LEU A 110 -13.36 -20.38 -2.14
C LEU A 110 -13.49 -18.86 -2.00
N ILE A 111 -14.70 -18.32 -2.14
CA ILE A 111 -15.00 -16.89 -1.91
C ILE A 111 -14.72 -16.51 -0.46
N GLY A 112 -15.10 -17.35 0.49
CA GLY A 112 -14.83 -17.11 1.91
C GLY A 112 -13.34 -17.05 2.26
N LEU A 113 -12.56 -17.97 1.69
CA LEU A 113 -11.08 -17.96 1.84
C LEU A 113 -10.46 -16.69 1.23
N PHE A 114 -10.96 -16.24 0.10
CA PHE A 114 -10.52 -14.98 -0.50
C PHE A 114 -10.87 -13.79 0.40
N GLY A 115 -12.09 -13.73 0.96
CA GLY A 115 -12.50 -12.72 1.92
C GLY A 115 -11.64 -12.70 3.18
N LEU A 116 -11.28 -13.89 3.70
CA LEU A 116 -10.37 -14.02 4.85
C LEU A 116 -8.97 -13.48 4.52
N ALA A 117 -8.44 -13.80 3.35
CA ALA A 117 -7.14 -13.31 2.90
C ALA A 117 -7.13 -11.76 2.80
N LEU A 118 -8.21 -11.17 2.26
CA LEU A 118 -8.38 -9.72 2.23
C LEU A 118 -8.39 -9.11 3.64
N ALA A 119 -9.16 -9.69 4.57
CA ALA A 119 -9.23 -9.19 5.94
C ALA A 119 -7.87 -9.22 6.64
N ILE A 120 -7.14 -10.33 6.54
CA ILE A 120 -5.79 -10.47 7.11
C ILE A 120 -4.83 -9.47 6.49
N ALA A 121 -4.85 -9.31 5.17
CA ALA A 121 -4.00 -8.38 4.44
C ALA A 121 -4.30 -6.92 4.84
N GLY A 122 -5.58 -6.55 4.98
CA GLY A 122 -6.00 -5.23 5.46
C GLY A 122 -5.51 -4.92 6.87
N ILE A 123 -5.64 -5.85 7.81
CA ILE A 123 -5.12 -5.72 9.19
C ILE A 123 -3.58 -5.60 9.16
N GLY A 124 -2.90 -6.39 8.34
CA GLY A 124 -1.46 -6.34 8.18
C GLY A 124 -0.98 -4.98 7.64
N ALA A 125 -1.71 -4.40 6.68
CA ALA A 125 -1.42 -3.09 6.14
C ALA A 125 -1.53 -1.98 7.21
N ILE A 126 -2.55 -2.04 8.08
CA ILE A 126 -2.69 -1.13 9.23
C ILE A 126 -1.48 -1.25 10.17
N ARG A 127 -0.95 -2.47 10.38
CA ARG A 127 0.20 -2.75 11.25
C ARG A 127 1.56 -2.46 10.62
N ARG A 128 1.62 -1.71 9.53
CA ARG A 128 2.87 -1.38 8.80
C ARG A 128 3.59 -2.61 8.21
N ASN A 129 2.91 -3.70 7.98
CA ASN A 129 3.49 -4.85 7.32
C ASN A 129 3.51 -4.62 5.80
N PHE A 130 4.69 -4.35 5.25
CA PHE A 130 4.85 -4.05 3.83
C PHE A 130 4.45 -5.23 2.93
N ALA A 131 4.71 -6.47 3.35
CA ALA A 131 4.28 -7.65 2.61
C ALA A 131 2.74 -7.74 2.54
N ALA A 132 2.04 -7.44 3.64
CA ALA A 132 0.58 -7.37 3.67
C ALA A 132 0.05 -6.26 2.77
N PHE A 133 0.74 -5.11 2.71
CA PHE A 133 0.39 -4.02 1.80
C PHE A 133 0.52 -4.44 0.33
N ILE A 134 1.60 -5.13 -0.05
CA ILE A 134 1.75 -5.69 -1.40
C ILE A 134 0.65 -6.71 -1.69
N ALA A 135 0.32 -7.58 -0.74
CA ALA A 135 -0.78 -8.52 -0.90
C ALA A 135 -2.12 -7.81 -1.16
N CYS A 136 -2.42 -6.72 -0.44
CA CYS A 136 -3.58 -5.88 -0.72
C CYS A 136 -3.56 -5.30 -2.14
N ALA A 137 -2.41 -4.82 -2.62
CA ALA A 137 -2.27 -4.28 -3.96
C ALA A 137 -2.55 -5.34 -5.03
N VAL A 138 -2.00 -6.55 -4.87
CA VAL A 138 -2.23 -7.69 -5.78
C VAL A 138 -3.70 -8.11 -5.77
N LEU A 139 -4.31 -8.24 -4.59
CA LEU A 139 -5.73 -8.61 -4.46
C LEU A 139 -6.65 -7.55 -5.08
N SER A 140 -6.30 -6.25 -4.93
CA SER A 140 -7.05 -5.16 -5.57
C SER A 140 -6.93 -5.20 -7.10
N LEU A 141 -5.76 -5.56 -7.63
CA LEU A 141 -5.56 -5.77 -9.06
C LEU A 141 -6.41 -6.94 -9.59
N LEU A 142 -6.41 -8.07 -8.89
CA LEU A 142 -7.26 -9.22 -9.23
C LEU A 142 -8.74 -8.87 -9.20
N GLY A 143 -9.18 -8.08 -8.19
CA GLY A 143 -10.55 -7.58 -8.12
C GLY A 143 -10.91 -6.69 -9.32
N THR A 144 -9.98 -5.83 -9.76
CA THR A 144 -10.18 -4.99 -10.95
C THR A 144 -10.32 -5.84 -12.23
N LEU A 145 -9.46 -6.83 -12.41
CA LEU A 145 -9.54 -7.76 -13.55
C LEU A 145 -10.85 -8.55 -13.53
N GLY A 146 -11.29 -9.01 -12.36
CA GLY A 146 -12.58 -9.67 -12.19
C GLY A 146 -13.77 -8.76 -12.56
N GLY A 147 -13.72 -7.49 -12.13
CA GLY A 147 -14.74 -6.49 -12.50
C GLY A 147 -14.79 -6.22 -14.00
N ILE A 148 -13.65 -6.18 -14.67
CA ILE A 148 -13.61 -6.08 -16.14
C ILE A 148 -14.25 -7.31 -16.77
N GLY A 149 -13.91 -8.52 -16.33
CA GLY A 149 -14.50 -9.76 -16.82
C GLY A 149 -16.04 -9.78 -16.66
N GLN A 150 -16.52 -9.30 -15.51
CA GLN A 150 -17.97 -9.20 -15.24
C GLN A 150 -18.70 -8.27 -16.22
N ILE A 151 -18.08 -7.15 -16.61
CA ILE A 151 -18.65 -6.24 -17.62
C ILE A 151 -18.72 -6.91 -19.00
N PHE A 152 -17.73 -7.71 -19.36
CA PHE A 152 -17.74 -8.46 -20.64
C PHE A 152 -18.81 -9.54 -20.69
N GLU A 153 -19.10 -10.21 -19.55
CA GLU A 153 -20.10 -11.27 -19.47
C GLU A 153 -21.53 -10.75 -19.33
N LEU A 154 -21.75 -9.78 -18.43
CA LEU A 154 -23.08 -9.32 -18.03
C LEU A 154 -23.48 -7.97 -18.64
N GLY A 155 -22.53 -7.29 -19.34
CA GLY A 155 -22.71 -5.96 -19.87
C GLY A 155 -22.53 -4.85 -18.83
N PHE A 156 -22.82 -3.61 -19.24
CA PHE A 156 -22.65 -2.40 -18.40
C PHE A 156 -23.80 -2.28 -17.37
N GLN A 157 -23.76 -3.10 -16.34
CA GLN A 157 -24.66 -2.97 -15.19
C GLN A 157 -24.05 -2.01 -14.14
N ILE A 158 -24.91 -1.31 -13.41
CA ILE A 158 -24.48 -0.28 -12.45
C ILE A 158 -23.59 -0.88 -11.34
N ASP A 159 -23.93 -2.05 -10.84
CA ASP A 159 -23.19 -2.79 -9.82
C ASP A 159 -21.81 -3.22 -10.30
N ALA A 160 -21.69 -3.70 -11.55
CA ALA A 160 -20.41 -4.04 -12.18
C ALA A 160 -19.52 -2.81 -12.36
N ILE A 161 -20.10 -1.68 -12.78
CA ILE A 161 -19.37 -0.41 -12.93
C ILE A 161 -18.90 0.10 -11.57
N LEU A 162 -19.75 0.12 -10.56
CA LEU A 162 -19.39 0.56 -9.20
C LEU A 162 -18.31 -0.34 -8.59
N GLY A 163 -18.40 -1.64 -8.78
CA GLY A 163 -17.38 -2.61 -8.36
C GLY A 163 -16.03 -2.35 -9.03
N LEU A 164 -16.04 -2.14 -10.35
CA LEU A 164 -14.82 -1.81 -11.10
C LEU A 164 -14.19 -0.50 -10.63
N LEU A 165 -14.98 0.56 -10.46
CA LEU A 165 -14.50 1.85 -9.97
C LEU A 165 -13.90 1.74 -8.57
N PHE A 166 -14.53 0.98 -7.69
CA PHE A 166 -14.01 0.72 -6.34
C PHE A 166 -12.62 0.06 -6.39
N TRP A 167 -12.49 -1.04 -7.12
CA TRP A 167 -11.22 -1.75 -7.23
C TRP A 167 -10.13 -0.93 -7.93
N ALA A 168 -10.49 -0.18 -8.99
CA ALA A 168 -9.57 0.72 -9.67
C ALA A 168 -9.06 1.84 -8.75
N ALA A 169 -9.92 2.42 -7.91
CA ALA A 169 -9.52 3.41 -6.91
C ALA A 169 -8.55 2.81 -5.89
N MET A 170 -8.79 1.56 -5.44
CA MET A 170 -7.88 0.84 -4.55
C MET A 170 -6.51 0.59 -5.20
N VAL A 171 -6.47 0.16 -6.47
CA VAL A 171 -5.22 -0.01 -7.23
C VAL A 171 -4.47 1.32 -7.36
N ALA A 172 -5.17 2.41 -7.67
CA ALA A 172 -4.57 3.73 -7.77
C ALA A 172 -3.93 4.18 -6.44
N GLY A 173 -4.62 3.99 -5.32
CA GLY A 173 -4.09 4.29 -3.99
C GLY A 173 -2.84 3.48 -3.63
N HIS A 174 -2.85 2.16 -3.88
CA HIS A 174 -1.68 1.31 -3.66
C HIS A 174 -0.51 1.70 -4.58
N SER A 175 -0.80 2.00 -5.86
CA SER A 175 0.21 2.44 -6.82
C SER A 175 0.85 3.77 -6.42
N PHE A 176 0.07 4.71 -5.89
CA PHE A 176 0.59 5.96 -5.37
C PHE A 176 1.64 5.72 -4.27
N VAL A 177 1.35 4.86 -3.29
CA VAL A 177 2.29 4.55 -2.20
C VAL A 177 3.53 3.80 -2.74
N LEU A 178 3.36 2.85 -3.66
CA LEU A 178 4.48 2.03 -4.16
C LEU A 178 5.42 2.80 -5.07
N PHE A 179 4.90 3.67 -5.95
CA PHE A 179 5.67 4.26 -7.05
C PHE A 179 6.02 5.73 -6.87
N THR A 180 5.44 6.44 -5.89
CA THR A 180 5.78 7.84 -5.67
C THR A 180 6.67 8.04 -4.44
N PRO A 181 7.67 8.95 -4.49
CA PRO A 181 8.49 9.27 -3.31
C PRO A 181 7.66 9.79 -2.14
N ARG A 182 6.66 10.62 -2.41
CA ARG A 182 5.71 11.14 -1.41
C ARG A 182 4.92 10.00 -0.75
N GLY A 183 4.39 9.06 -1.53
CA GLY A 183 3.67 7.91 -1.01
C GLY A 183 4.52 7.02 -0.11
N ARG A 184 5.79 6.81 -0.46
CA ARG A 184 6.73 6.03 0.38
C ARG A 184 7.04 6.74 1.69
N MET A 185 7.27 8.06 1.68
CA MET A 185 7.46 8.83 2.91
C MET A 185 6.23 8.73 3.82
N MET A 186 5.04 8.92 3.25
CA MET A 186 3.77 8.77 3.98
C MET A 186 3.57 7.38 4.58
N TRP A 187 4.11 6.32 3.95
CA TRP A 187 4.05 4.96 4.49
C TRP A 187 4.99 4.74 5.66
N MET A 188 6.16 5.40 5.66
CA MET A 188 7.18 5.25 6.70
C MET A 188 6.86 6.01 7.99
N GLU A 189 6.06 7.08 7.91
CA GLU A 189 5.51 7.80 9.08
C GLU A 189 4.43 6.97 9.81
#